data_b5e880878910bf92e40ae10fd27f0dc9
#
_entry.id   b5e880878910bf92e40ae10fd27f0dc9
#
_cell.length_a   1.000
_cell.length_b   1.000
_cell.length_c   1.000
_cell.angle_alpha   90.00
_cell.angle_beta   90.00
_cell.angle_gamma   90.00
#
_symmetry.space_group_name_H-M   'P 1'
#
loop_
_entity.id
_entity.type
_entity.pdbx_description
1 polymer ?
#
loop_
_entity_poly.entity_id
_entity_poly.type
_entity_poly.pdbx_seq_one_letter_code
_entity_poly.pdbx_strand_id
1 'polypeptide(L)'
;MATRAGTPDKKGGGLGRVFREEFKNPERRTAYYMVLPTLLVILAVAFYPIVVSLINSFRLSLPGQPGGEWAGLQNYIYMFRDSPFRAALINTVVFTVVSVFLEFVIGLAIALAINRAFTARGLVRAAILVPWAFPIVVSAVMWRLMYQDQVGIINYIVTTLGLIDQPILTDNTLVMIGAIVSDVWKTTPFMALLLLAGLQTIPSDVYEAARVDGASRMQQFFRITLPLLKPAILVALLFRTLDSWRVYDLFWAMSDKQLESLSTYTYKAVRDSQLLFPVGNAAAVFTFLSAFLIAIFFIKVLGMKTSTEA
;
A
#
# COMPACT_ATOMS: atom_id res chain seq x y z
N MET A 1 47.86 -19.19 45.03
CA MET A 1 47.72 -17.78 44.56
C MET A 1 46.51 -17.73 43.66
N ALA A 2 45.37 -17.25 44.17
CA ALA A 2 44.10 -17.23 43.48
C ALA A 2 43.86 -15.84 42.87
N THR A 3 43.80 -15.75 41.57
CA THR A 3 43.47 -14.53 40.83
C THR A 3 41.96 -14.34 40.80
N ARG A 4 41.48 -13.30 41.48
CA ARG A 4 40.07 -12.85 41.46
C ARG A 4 39.72 -12.32 40.08
N ALA A 5 38.72 -12.96 39.43
CA ALA A 5 38.04 -12.43 38.27
C ALA A 5 37.14 -11.26 38.69
N GLY A 6 37.45 -10.07 38.20
CA GLY A 6 36.63 -8.87 38.41
C GLY A 6 35.34 -8.94 37.59
N THR A 7 34.21 -8.77 38.27
CA THR A 7 32.89 -8.60 37.68
C THR A 7 32.82 -7.31 36.85
N PRO A 8 32.27 -7.30 35.62
CA PRO A 8 32.08 -6.06 34.88
C PRO A 8 30.95 -5.22 35.49
N ASP A 9 31.30 -4.04 35.91
CA ASP A 9 30.46 -3.01 36.50
C ASP A 9 29.42 -2.52 35.45
N LYS A 10 28.15 -2.90 35.60
CA LYS A 10 27.04 -2.39 34.83
C LYS A 10 26.74 -0.95 35.26
N LYS A 11 27.52 0.01 34.81
CA LYS A 11 27.19 1.43 34.93
C LYS A 11 26.17 1.78 33.89
N GLY A 12 24.93 2.07 34.34
CA GLY A 12 23.83 2.63 33.54
C GLY A 12 24.27 3.91 32.81
N GLY A 13 24.63 3.76 31.55
CA GLY A 13 24.95 4.89 30.68
C GLY A 13 23.64 5.56 30.22
N GLY A 14 23.32 6.76 30.78
CA GLY A 14 22.22 7.54 30.30
C GLY A 14 22.34 7.86 28.80
N LEU A 15 21.21 7.95 28.09
CA LEU A 15 21.11 8.25 26.64
C LEU A 15 22.11 9.34 26.18
N GLY A 16 22.41 10.34 27.01
CA GLY A 16 23.36 11.40 26.71
C GLY A 16 24.85 10.95 26.61
N ARG A 17 25.26 9.85 27.27
CA ARG A 17 26.63 9.30 27.12
C ARG A 17 26.75 8.53 25.81
N VAL A 18 25.74 7.73 25.45
CA VAL A 18 25.73 6.98 24.19
C VAL A 18 25.79 7.96 23.02
N PHE A 19 24.96 9.04 23.02
CA PHE A 19 25.04 10.09 22.01
C PHE A 19 26.43 10.75 21.94
N ARG A 20 27.05 11.05 23.07
CA ARG A 20 28.37 11.74 23.12
C ARG A 20 29.50 10.87 22.59
N GLU A 21 29.45 9.56 22.80
CA GLU A 21 30.45 8.62 22.26
C GLU A 21 30.24 8.37 20.76
N GLU A 22 29.00 8.32 20.31
CA GLU A 22 28.68 8.18 18.89
C GLU A 22 29.14 9.40 18.07
N PHE A 23 29.00 10.63 18.60
CA PHE A 23 29.47 11.85 17.93
C PHE A 23 30.99 12.02 17.89
N LYS A 24 31.77 11.25 18.70
CA LYS A 24 33.22 11.25 18.63
C LYS A 24 33.80 10.50 17.43
N ASN A 25 33.02 9.58 16.83
CA ASN A 25 33.45 8.87 15.64
C ASN A 25 33.18 9.77 14.39
N PRO A 26 34.23 10.15 13.60
CA PRO A 26 34.11 11.06 12.48
C PRO A 26 33.20 10.49 11.36
N GLU A 27 33.18 9.17 11.15
CA GLU A 27 32.33 8.52 10.17
C GLU A 27 30.84 8.66 10.52
N ARG A 28 30.50 8.40 11.79
CA ARG A 28 29.10 8.54 12.27
C ARG A 28 28.64 9.99 12.25
N ARG A 29 29.49 10.92 12.60
CA ARG A 29 29.20 12.36 12.52
C ARG A 29 28.89 12.78 11.09
N THR A 30 29.67 12.34 10.13
CA THR A 30 29.42 12.60 8.70
C THR A 30 28.09 11.99 8.25
N ALA A 31 27.76 10.76 8.67
CA ALA A 31 26.48 10.15 8.38
C ALA A 31 25.30 10.97 8.94
N TYR A 32 25.40 11.49 10.17
CA TYR A 32 24.36 12.38 10.73
C TYR A 32 24.21 13.68 9.91
N TYR A 33 25.30 14.32 9.52
CA TYR A 33 25.23 15.53 8.69
C TYR A 33 24.61 15.28 7.31
N MET A 34 24.81 14.10 6.73
CA MET A 34 24.20 13.72 5.45
C MET A 34 22.71 13.43 5.58
N VAL A 35 22.26 12.84 6.70
CA VAL A 35 20.86 12.46 6.93
C VAL A 35 20.03 13.61 7.51
N LEU A 36 20.65 14.49 8.31
CA LEU A 36 19.95 15.57 9.03
C LEU A 36 19.10 16.48 8.13
N PRO A 37 19.58 16.98 6.97
CA PRO A 37 18.77 17.82 6.09
C PRO A 37 17.49 17.11 5.64
N THR A 38 17.58 15.84 5.25
CA THR A 38 16.44 15.03 4.85
C THR A 38 15.45 14.83 6.00
N LEU A 39 15.95 14.54 7.21
CA LEU A 39 15.10 14.42 8.40
C LEU A 39 14.38 15.72 8.74
N LEU A 40 15.06 16.87 8.65
CA LEU A 40 14.45 18.17 8.90
C LEU A 40 13.33 18.49 7.89
N VAL A 41 13.55 18.20 6.61
CA VAL A 41 12.52 18.36 5.58
C VAL A 41 11.33 17.44 5.86
N ILE A 42 11.56 16.17 6.17
CA ILE A 42 10.49 15.21 6.51
C ILE A 42 9.70 15.70 7.74
N LEU A 43 10.37 16.15 8.78
CA LEU A 43 9.72 16.66 9.99
C LEU A 43 8.90 17.93 9.71
N ALA A 44 9.42 18.86 8.92
CA ALA A 44 8.72 20.10 8.61
C ALA A 44 7.54 19.89 7.65
N VAL A 45 7.71 19.08 6.60
CA VAL A 45 6.73 18.95 5.50
C VAL A 45 5.72 17.84 5.75
N ALA A 46 6.14 16.70 6.33
CA ALA A 46 5.26 15.55 6.56
C ALA A 46 4.70 15.50 7.99
N PHE A 47 5.55 15.65 9.00
CA PHE A 47 5.14 15.47 10.39
C PHE A 47 4.24 16.61 10.90
N TYR A 48 4.55 17.85 10.53
CA TYR A 48 3.76 19.02 10.94
C TYR A 48 2.27 18.90 10.51
N PRO A 49 1.91 18.64 9.25
CA PRO A 49 0.51 18.46 8.86
C PRO A 49 -0.18 17.29 9.57
N ILE A 50 0.54 16.19 9.83
CA ILE A 50 -0.01 15.02 10.57
C ILE A 50 -0.41 15.44 11.98
N VAL A 51 0.47 16.17 12.70
CA VAL A 51 0.19 16.65 14.05
C VAL A 51 -0.96 17.64 14.05
N VAL A 52 -1.02 18.54 13.08
CA VAL A 52 -2.13 19.52 12.95
C VAL A 52 -3.44 18.77 12.71
N SER A 53 -3.48 17.82 11.80
CA SER A 53 -4.68 17.00 11.55
C SER A 53 -5.09 16.20 12.79
N LEU A 54 -4.12 15.64 13.53
CA LEU A 54 -4.38 14.93 14.77
C LEU A 54 -5.02 15.86 15.82
N ILE A 55 -4.50 17.06 16.02
CA ILE A 55 -5.07 18.04 16.96
C ILE A 55 -6.47 18.47 16.52
N ASN A 56 -6.66 18.76 15.23
CA ASN A 56 -7.95 19.19 14.68
C ASN A 56 -9.01 18.07 14.75
N SER A 57 -8.61 16.81 14.70
CA SER A 57 -9.54 15.68 14.84
C SER A 57 -10.24 15.61 16.19
N PHE A 58 -9.67 16.23 17.25
CA PHE A 58 -10.25 16.32 18.60
C PHE A 58 -10.89 17.69 18.91
N ARG A 59 -10.96 18.59 17.93
CA ARG A 59 -11.49 19.95 18.12
C ARG A 59 -12.65 20.21 17.15
N LEU A 60 -13.54 21.12 17.53
CA LEU A 60 -14.53 21.71 16.61
C LEU A 60 -13.89 22.96 15.97
N SER A 61 -13.03 22.72 14.98
CA SER A 61 -12.29 23.78 14.30
C SER A 61 -12.81 24.01 12.89
N LEU A 62 -12.77 25.27 12.43
CA LEU A 62 -13.02 25.62 11.03
C LEU A 62 -11.70 25.71 10.26
N PRO A 63 -11.71 25.56 8.92
CA PRO A 63 -10.52 25.71 8.10
C PRO A 63 -9.89 27.09 8.29
N GLY A 64 -8.58 27.12 8.55
CA GLY A 64 -7.83 28.38 8.73
C GLY A 64 -8.04 29.10 10.08
N GLN A 65 -8.89 28.59 10.96
CA GLN A 65 -9.06 29.13 12.32
C GLN A 65 -8.38 28.20 13.34
N PRO A 66 -7.21 28.55 13.87
CA PRO A 66 -6.60 27.79 14.95
C PRO A 66 -7.39 27.99 16.24
N GLY A 67 -7.71 26.90 16.94
CA GLY A 67 -8.20 26.99 18.32
C GLY A 67 -9.69 26.73 18.56
N GLY A 68 -10.37 25.95 17.73
CA GLY A 68 -11.74 25.49 18.03
C GLY A 68 -11.84 24.77 19.39
N GLU A 69 -13.06 24.73 19.96
CA GLU A 69 -13.35 24.07 21.24
C GLU A 69 -12.95 22.59 21.22
N TRP A 70 -12.52 22.09 22.37
CA TRP A 70 -12.14 20.68 22.50
C TRP A 70 -13.39 19.79 22.47
N ALA A 71 -13.48 18.93 21.47
CA ALA A 71 -14.62 18.03 21.23
C ALA A 71 -14.37 16.59 21.72
N GLY A 72 -13.17 16.29 22.20
CA GLY A 72 -12.82 14.92 22.56
C GLY A 72 -13.03 13.95 21.37
N LEU A 73 -13.78 12.88 21.56
CA LEU A 73 -14.04 11.85 20.54
C LEU A 73 -15.30 12.11 19.70
N GLN A 74 -15.98 13.26 19.83
CA GLN A 74 -17.24 13.51 19.13
C GLN A 74 -17.12 13.43 17.60
N ASN A 75 -16.02 13.93 17.01
CA ASN A 75 -15.78 13.87 15.57
C ASN A 75 -15.67 12.41 15.09
N TYR A 76 -15.04 11.54 15.88
CA TYR A 76 -14.94 10.11 15.58
C TYR A 76 -16.28 9.40 15.69
N ILE A 77 -17.06 9.71 16.73
CA ILE A 77 -18.41 9.15 16.91
C ILE A 77 -19.32 9.57 15.75
N TYR A 78 -19.27 10.85 15.36
CA TYR A 78 -20.01 11.35 14.20
C TYR A 78 -19.57 10.63 12.92
N MET A 79 -18.25 10.57 12.66
CA MET A 79 -17.68 9.89 11.49
C MET A 79 -18.18 8.44 11.35
N PHE A 80 -18.16 7.65 12.43
CA PHE A 80 -18.62 6.25 12.37
C PHE A 80 -20.14 6.11 12.22
N ARG A 81 -20.92 7.12 12.60
CA ARG A 81 -22.37 7.18 12.38
C ARG A 81 -22.73 7.66 10.97
N ASP A 82 -21.82 8.38 10.32
CA ASP A 82 -22.03 8.93 8.99
C ASP A 82 -22.11 7.82 7.93
N SER A 83 -23.23 7.79 7.18
CA SER A 83 -23.47 6.77 6.16
C SER A 83 -22.45 6.83 5.00
N PRO A 84 -22.09 8.02 4.46
CA PRO A 84 -21.03 8.17 3.47
C PRO A 84 -19.67 7.61 3.94
N PHE A 85 -19.27 7.86 5.19
CA PHE A 85 -18.02 7.29 5.72
C PHE A 85 -18.05 5.77 5.75
N ARG A 86 -19.14 5.18 6.21
CA ARG A 86 -19.28 3.71 6.28
C ARG A 86 -19.26 3.08 4.87
N ALA A 87 -19.92 3.72 3.91
CA ALA A 87 -19.86 3.30 2.51
C ALA A 87 -18.43 3.39 1.96
N ALA A 88 -17.72 4.51 2.20
CA ALA A 88 -16.34 4.70 1.79
C ALA A 88 -15.39 3.67 2.42
N LEU A 89 -15.60 3.31 3.69
CA LEU A 89 -14.82 2.26 4.37
C LEU A 89 -15.04 0.89 3.72
N ILE A 90 -16.31 0.50 3.49
CA ILE A 90 -16.64 -0.77 2.84
C ILE A 90 -16.05 -0.82 1.43
N ASN A 91 -16.22 0.24 0.66
CA ASN A 91 -15.67 0.35 -0.69
C ASN A 91 -14.14 0.20 -0.69
N THR A 92 -13.44 0.86 0.24
CA THR A 92 -11.99 0.75 0.36
C THR A 92 -11.55 -0.66 0.72
N VAL A 93 -12.25 -1.32 1.67
CA VAL A 93 -11.95 -2.71 2.06
C VAL A 93 -12.17 -3.66 0.89
N VAL A 94 -13.33 -3.58 0.22
CA VAL A 94 -13.66 -4.45 -0.92
C VAL A 94 -12.65 -4.25 -2.06
N PHE A 95 -12.40 -3.00 -2.43
CA PHE A 95 -11.42 -2.66 -3.45
C PHE A 95 -10.04 -3.23 -3.11
N THR A 96 -9.53 -2.95 -1.91
CA THR A 96 -8.20 -3.39 -1.48
C THR A 96 -8.07 -4.91 -1.49
N VAL A 97 -9.03 -5.61 -0.88
CA VAL A 97 -8.96 -7.07 -0.76
C VAL A 97 -9.03 -7.75 -2.13
N VAL A 98 -9.98 -7.33 -2.96
CA VAL A 98 -10.21 -7.97 -4.27
C VAL A 98 -9.09 -7.61 -5.25
N SER A 99 -8.70 -6.33 -5.36
CA SER A 99 -7.62 -5.91 -6.27
C SER A 99 -6.30 -6.60 -5.91
N VAL A 100 -5.88 -6.52 -4.65
CA VAL A 100 -4.59 -7.09 -4.21
C VAL A 100 -4.57 -8.62 -4.37
N PHE A 101 -5.69 -9.29 -4.11
CA PHE A 101 -5.79 -10.73 -4.35
C PHE A 101 -5.63 -11.09 -5.84
N LEU A 102 -6.34 -10.40 -6.73
CA LEU A 102 -6.25 -10.63 -8.17
C LEU A 102 -4.86 -10.30 -8.70
N GLU A 103 -4.28 -9.19 -8.28
CA GLU A 103 -2.92 -8.80 -8.64
C GLU A 103 -1.88 -9.81 -8.17
N PHE A 104 -2.04 -10.34 -6.97
CA PHE A 104 -1.15 -11.39 -6.46
C PHE A 104 -1.23 -12.65 -7.32
N VAL A 105 -2.43 -13.13 -7.61
CA VAL A 105 -2.62 -14.37 -8.40
C VAL A 105 -2.09 -14.19 -9.82
N ILE A 106 -2.48 -13.11 -10.51
CA ILE A 106 -2.07 -12.83 -11.89
C ILE A 106 -0.59 -12.47 -11.92
N GLY A 107 -0.10 -11.65 -10.99
CA GLY A 107 1.30 -11.27 -10.88
C GLY A 107 2.23 -12.45 -10.61
N LEU A 108 1.82 -13.40 -9.76
CA LEU A 108 2.56 -14.62 -9.53
C LEU A 108 2.60 -15.51 -10.79
N ALA A 109 1.50 -15.65 -11.50
CA ALA A 109 1.45 -16.39 -12.76
C ALA A 109 2.39 -15.75 -13.80
N ILE A 110 2.35 -14.44 -13.95
CA ILE A 110 3.27 -13.70 -14.84
C ILE A 110 4.72 -13.88 -14.39
N ALA A 111 5.04 -13.71 -13.10
CA ALA A 111 6.38 -13.84 -12.56
C ALA A 111 6.96 -15.24 -12.85
N LEU A 112 6.18 -16.29 -12.63
CA LEU A 112 6.58 -17.68 -12.93
C LEU A 112 6.81 -17.90 -14.44
N ALA A 113 5.97 -17.29 -15.29
CA ALA A 113 6.12 -17.40 -16.74
C ALA A 113 7.41 -16.72 -17.22
N ILE A 114 7.68 -15.48 -16.79
CA ILE A 114 8.84 -14.68 -17.22
C ILE A 114 10.14 -15.02 -16.45
N ASN A 115 10.07 -15.84 -15.41
CA ASN A 115 11.25 -16.36 -14.73
C ASN A 115 11.99 -17.40 -15.58
N ARG A 116 11.31 -18.08 -16.50
CA ARG A 116 11.92 -19.04 -17.42
C ARG A 116 12.86 -18.36 -18.41
N ALA A 117 13.88 -19.10 -18.86
CA ALA A 117 14.73 -18.64 -19.95
C ALA A 117 14.01 -18.85 -21.28
N PHE A 118 13.85 -17.79 -22.08
CA PHE A 118 13.31 -17.82 -23.43
C PHE A 118 13.86 -16.64 -24.26
N THR A 119 13.78 -16.77 -25.58
CA THR A 119 14.18 -15.72 -26.52
C THR A 119 13.32 -14.47 -26.32
N ALA A 120 13.92 -13.27 -26.41
CA ALA A 120 13.25 -11.97 -26.22
C ALA A 120 12.68 -11.69 -24.80
N ARG A 121 13.13 -12.42 -23.75
CA ARG A 121 12.69 -12.22 -22.36
C ARG A 121 12.76 -10.76 -21.91
N GLY A 122 13.79 -10.00 -22.33
CA GLY A 122 13.92 -8.58 -21.99
C GLY A 122 12.79 -7.73 -22.57
N LEU A 123 12.43 -7.98 -23.84
CA LEU A 123 11.33 -7.25 -24.50
C LEU A 123 9.98 -7.58 -23.84
N VAL A 124 9.71 -8.84 -23.53
CA VAL A 124 8.47 -9.25 -22.85
C VAL A 124 8.37 -8.61 -21.47
N ARG A 125 9.45 -8.56 -20.70
CA ARG A 125 9.49 -7.86 -19.40
C ARG A 125 9.21 -6.37 -19.55
N ALA A 126 9.80 -5.72 -20.54
CA ALA A 126 9.53 -4.30 -20.82
C ALA A 126 8.07 -4.07 -21.23
N ALA A 127 7.51 -4.91 -22.10
CA ALA A 127 6.12 -4.80 -22.54
C ALA A 127 5.11 -4.97 -21.38
N ILE A 128 5.37 -5.90 -20.47
CA ILE A 128 4.52 -6.11 -19.28
C ILE A 128 4.53 -4.87 -18.39
N LEU A 129 5.60 -4.09 -18.35
CA LEU A 129 5.71 -2.90 -17.50
C LEU A 129 5.00 -1.67 -18.04
N VAL A 130 4.60 -1.67 -19.31
CA VAL A 130 3.95 -0.51 -19.96
C VAL A 130 2.74 0.00 -19.17
N PRO A 131 1.78 -0.84 -18.73
CA PRO A 131 0.64 -0.35 -17.96
C PRO A 131 1.03 0.39 -16.67
N TRP A 132 2.03 -0.11 -15.97
CA TRP A 132 2.48 0.49 -14.72
C TRP A 132 3.16 1.86 -14.91
N ALA A 133 3.78 2.08 -16.07
CA ALA A 133 4.46 3.33 -16.39
C ALA A 133 3.50 4.52 -16.61
N PHE A 134 2.21 4.28 -16.90
CA PHE A 134 1.23 5.37 -17.05
C PHE A 134 0.94 6.06 -15.70
N PRO A 135 0.83 7.41 -15.68
CA PRO A 135 0.29 8.11 -14.52
C PRO A 135 -1.11 7.61 -14.16
N ILE A 136 -1.39 7.47 -12.86
CA ILE A 136 -2.65 6.86 -12.40
C ILE A 136 -3.90 7.63 -12.88
N VAL A 137 -3.86 8.96 -12.87
CA VAL A 137 -4.97 9.80 -13.35
C VAL A 137 -5.22 9.60 -14.84
N VAL A 138 -4.16 9.53 -15.66
CA VAL A 138 -4.27 9.27 -17.11
C VAL A 138 -4.90 7.91 -17.35
N SER A 139 -4.43 6.89 -16.64
CA SER A 139 -5.00 5.54 -16.70
C SER A 139 -6.48 5.54 -16.31
N ALA A 140 -6.84 6.20 -15.21
CA ALA A 140 -8.23 6.28 -14.75
C ALA A 140 -9.16 6.95 -15.76
N VAL A 141 -8.72 8.06 -16.36
CA VAL A 141 -9.50 8.76 -17.41
C VAL A 141 -9.62 7.91 -18.67
N MET A 142 -8.55 7.22 -19.09
CA MET A 142 -8.58 6.32 -20.24
C MET A 142 -9.61 5.17 -20.03
N TRP A 143 -9.56 4.52 -18.86
CA TRP A 143 -10.52 3.46 -18.53
C TRP A 143 -11.94 3.99 -18.41
N ARG A 144 -12.14 5.17 -17.81
CA ARG A 144 -13.44 5.84 -17.78
C ARG A 144 -14.03 6.07 -19.18
N LEU A 145 -13.22 6.56 -20.14
CA LEU A 145 -13.65 6.71 -21.52
C LEU A 145 -14.09 5.38 -22.14
N MET A 146 -13.36 4.29 -21.87
CA MET A 146 -13.73 2.97 -22.36
C MET A 146 -15.03 2.42 -21.72
N TYR A 147 -15.39 2.90 -20.53
CA TYR A 147 -16.63 2.52 -19.81
C TYR A 147 -17.82 3.44 -20.10
N GLN A 148 -17.62 4.57 -20.78
CA GLN A 148 -18.73 5.50 -21.08
C GLN A 148 -19.84 4.85 -21.89
N ASP A 149 -21.07 5.24 -21.58
CA ASP A 149 -22.29 4.68 -22.17
C ASP A 149 -22.32 4.83 -23.71
N GLN A 150 -22.08 6.04 -24.23
CA GLN A 150 -22.29 6.35 -25.65
C GLN A 150 -21.11 5.99 -26.55
N VAL A 151 -19.88 6.06 -26.04
CA VAL A 151 -18.64 5.96 -26.84
C VAL A 151 -17.68 4.89 -26.33
N GLY A 152 -17.97 4.29 -25.18
CA GLY A 152 -17.07 3.35 -24.51
C GLY A 152 -17.11 1.97 -25.14
N ILE A 153 -15.96 1.54 -25.69
CA ILE A 153 -15.84 0.23 -26.34
C ILE A 153 -16.15 -0.94 -25.38
N ILE A 154 -15.74 -0.85 -24.13
CA ILE A 154 -15.98 -1.92 -23.14
C ILE A 154 -17.47 -1.95 -22.80
N ASN A 155 -18.08 -0.80 -22.54
CA ASN A 155 -19.52 -0.73 -22.28
C ASN A 155 -20.32 -1.32 -23.43
N TYR A 156 -19.96 -0.97 -24.68
CA TYR A 156 -20.60 -1.52 -25.88
C TYR A 156 -20.48 -3.04 -25.97
N ILE A 157 -19.29 -3.59 -25.74
CA ILE A 157 -19.05 -5.04 -25.79
C ILE A 157 -19.89 -5.78 -24.74
N VAL A 158 -19.82 -5.34 -23.47
CA VAL A 158 -20.47 -6.09 -22.37
C VAL A 158 -21.99 -5.98 -22.42
N THR A 159 -22.55 -4.84 -22.89
CA THR A 159 -24.01 -4.69 -23.11
C THR A 159 -24.48 -5.49 -24.32
N THR A 160 -23.73 -5.49 -25.44
CA THR A 160 -24.09 -6.26 -26.63
C THR A 160 -24.04 -7.77 -26.38
N LEU A 161 -23.12 -8.23 -25.54
CA LEU A 161 -23.03 -9.63 -25.13
C LEU A 161 -24.11 -10.02 -24.09
N GLY A 162 -24.91 -9.07 -23.61
CA GLY A 162 -25.95 -9.30 -22.60
C GLY A 162 -25.37 -9.65 -21.22
N LEU A 163 -24.14 -9.24 -20.94
CA LEU A 163 -23.50 -9.49 -19.64
C LEU A 163 -23.96 -8.52 -18.55
N ILE A 164 -24.45 -7.35 -18.96
CA ILE A 164 -25.03 -6.32 -18.10
C ILE A 164 -26.23 -5.69 -18.76
N ASP A 165 -27.23 -5.29 -17.95
CA ASP A 165 -28.48 -4.69 -18.42
C ASP A 165 -28.46 -3.15 -18.42
N GLN A 166 -27.42 -2.56 -17.82
CA GLN A 166 -27.29 -1.10 -17.67
C GLN A 166 -25.83 -0.66 -17.88
N PRO A 167 -25.60 0.62 -18.24
CA PRO A 167 -24.25 1.13 -18.45
C PRO A 167 -23.35 1.02 -17.21
N ILE A 168 -22.07 0.71 -17.42
CA ILE A 168 -21.10 0.46 -16.33
C ILE A 168 -21.03 1.64 -15.35
N LEU A 169 -21.02 2.87 -15.84
CA LEU A 169 -20.83 4.06 -15.00
C LEU A 169 -22.09 4.52 -14.27
N THR A 170 -23.23 3.85 -14.44
CA THR A 170 -24.51 4.21 -13.79
C THR A 170 -24.78 3.42 -12.51
N ASP A 171 -24.10 2.31 -12.31
CA ASP A 171 -24.25 1.45 -11.13
C ASP A 171 -22.98 1.37 -10.32
N ASN A 172 -23.08 1.61 -9.01
CA ASN A 172 -21.91 1.64 -8.11
C ASN A 172 -21.15 0.32 -8.06
N THR A 173 -21.83 -0.82 -8.21
CA THR A 173 -21.19 -2.14 -8.23
C THR A 173 -20.40 -2.33 -9.51
N LEU A 174 -20.96 -1.94 -10.66
CA LEU A 174 -20.28 -2.01 -11.95
C LEU A 174 -19.08 -1.04 -11.99
N VAL A 175 -19.23 0.17 -11.44
CA VAL A 175 -18.12 1.13 -11.29
C VAL A 175 -17.01 0.54 -10.40
N MET A 176 -17.36 -0.12 -9.29
CA MET A 176 -16.38 -0.79 -8.43
C MET A 176 -15.63 -1.90 -9.18
N ILE A 177 -16.34 -2.74 -9.92
CA ILE A 177 -15.73 -3.78 -10.76
C ILE A 177 -14.82 -3.15 -11.81
N GLY A 178 -15.26 -2.09 -12.48
CA GLY A 178 -14.46 -1.34 -13.44
C GLY A 178 -13.18 -0.75 -12.81
N ALA A 179 -13.30 -0.20 -11.61
CA ALA A 179 -12.16 0.32 -10.86
C ALA A 179 -11.15 -0.79 -10.51
N ILE A 180 -11.64 -1.94 -10.04
CA ILE A 180 -10.79 -3.12 -9.74
C ILE A 180 -10.08 -3.62 -10.99
N VAL A 181 -10.78 -3.77 -12.12
CA VAL A 181 -10.20 -4.21 -13.39
C VAL A 181 -9.11 -3.24 -13.87
N SER A 182 -9.37 -1.95 -13.77
CA SER A 182 -8.42 -0.89 -14.17
C SER A 182 -7.16 -0.92 -13.29
N ASP A 183 -7.33 -1.08 -11.99
CA ASP A 183 -6.23 -1.15 -11.02
C ASP A 183 -5.38 -2.42 -11.22
N VAL A 184 -6.04 -3.57 -11.34
CA VAL A 184 -5.38 -4.86 -11.61
C VAL A 184 -4.57 -4.79 -12.91
N TRP A 185 -5.13 -4.25 -13.99
CA TRP A 185 -4.39 -4.07 -15.24
C TRP A 185 -3.15 -3.21 -15.06
N LYS A 186 -3.28 -2.09 -14.33
CA LYS A 186 -2.20 -1.11 -14.14
C LYS A 186 -1.10 -1.63 -13.21
N THR A 187 -1.44 -2.30 -12.14
CA THR A 187 -0.53 -2.53 -10.99
C THR A 187 -0.03 -3.96 -10.86
N THR A 188 -0.67 -4.93 -11.51
CA THR A 188 -0.17 -6.31 -11.61
C THR A 188 1.28 -6.40 -12.11
N PRO A 189 1.76 -5.60 -13.09
CA PRO A 189 3.15 -5.60 -13.50
C PRO A 189 4.14 -5.36 -12.35
N PHE A 190 3.84 -4.43 -11.47
CA PHE A 190 4.67 -4.14 -10.30
C PHE A 190 4.71 -5.32 -9.32
N MET A 191 3.55 -5.93 -9.05
CA MET A 191 3.45 -7.16 -8.26
C MET A 191 4.30 -8.28 -8.89
N ALA A 192 4.17 -8.48 -10.19
CA ALA A 192 4.93 -9.50 -10.93
C ALA A 192 6.45 -9.29 -10.84
N LEU A 193 6.92 -8.03 -10.89
CA LEU A 193 8.35 -7.71 -10.75
C LEU A 193 8.88 -8.01 -9.34
N LEU A 194 8.15 -7.65 -8.30
CA LEU A 194 8.57 -7.94 -6.93
C LEU A 194 8.66 -9.45 -6.69
N LEU A 195 7.67 -10.20 -7.18
CA LEU A 195 7.66 -11.65 -7.07
C LEU A 195 8.76 -12.28 -7.94
N LEU A 196 9.01 -11.75 -9.13
CA LEU A 196 10.12 -12.20 -10.00
C LEU A 196 11.48 -11.99 -9.35
N ALA A 197 11.68 -10.83 -8.71
CA ALA A 197 12.92 -10.57 -7.96
C ALA A 197 13.12 -11.61 -6.84
N GLY A 198 12.04 -11.93 -6.10
CA GLY A 198 12.08 -13.00 -5.11
C GLY A 198 12.35 -14.39 -5.71
N LEU A 199 11.77 -14.73 -6.87
CA LEU A 199 12.02 -16.00 -7.55
C LEU A 199 13.48 -16.15 -7.96
N GLN A 200 14.15 -15.06 -8.33
CA GLN A 200 15.54 -15.06 -8.77
C GLN A 200 16.55 -15.26 -7.62
N THR A 201 16.12 -15.13 -6.37
CA THR A 201 16.97 -15.41 -5.20
C THR A 201 17.00 -16.90 -4.83
N ILE A 202 16.10 -17.72 -5.40
CA ILE A 202 16.04 -19.15 -5.12
C ILE A 202 17.09 -19.88 -5.96
N PRO A 203 18.06 -20.59 -5.35
CA PRO A 203 19.09 -21.32 -6.09
C PRO A 203 18.51 -22.42 -6.98
N SER A 204 19.07 -22.62 -8.18
CA SER A 204 18.64 -23.67 -9.11
C SER A 204 18.84 -25.08 -8.56
N ASP A 205 19.89 -25.25 -7.76
CA ASP A 205 20.31 -26.54 -7.18
C ASP A 205 19.21 -27.18 -6.32
N VAL A 206 18.39 -26.35 -5.64
CA VAL A 206 17.24 -26.83 -4.84
C VAL A 206 16.21 -27.53 -5.74
N TYR A 207 15.98 -26.98 -6.94
CA TYR A 207 15.05 -27.57 -7.90
C TYR A 207 15.65 -28.80 -8.58
N GLU A 208 16.97 -28.84 -8.77
CA GLU A 208 17.69 -30.01 -9.32
C GLU A 208 17.65 -31.19 -8.36
N ALA A 209 17.97 -30.97 -7.10
CA ALA A 209 17.85 -31.96 -6.03
C ALA A 209 16.41 -32.52 -5.96
N ALA A 210 15.42 -31.66 -5.92
CA ALA A 210 14.01 -32.07 -5.89
C ALA A 210 13.58 -32.89 -7.10
N ARG A 211 14.17 -32.65 -8.28
CA ARG A 211 13.92 -33.49 -9.49
C ARG A 211 14.56 -34.86 -9.38
N VAL A 212 15.75 -34.95 -8.80
CA VAL A 212 16.42 -36.24 -8.54
C VAL A 212 15.60 -37.06 -7.54
N ASP A 213 14.99 -36.40 -6.54
CA ASP A 213 14.10 -37.02 -5.55
C ASP A 213 12.71 -37.36 -6.12
N GLY A 214 12.47 -37.14 -7.44
CA GLY A 214 11.20 -37.45 -8.11
C GLY A 214 10.06 -36.50 -7.85
N ALA A 215 10.31 -35.30 -7.31
CA ALA A 215 9.27 -34.30 -7.02
C ALA A 215 8.64 -33.76 -8.32
N SER A 216 7.32 -33.87 -8.43
CA SER A 216 6.55 -33.24 -9.52
C SER A 216 6.63 -31.74 -9.51
N ARG A 217 6.32 -31.05 -10.64
CA ARG A 217 6.30 -29.59 -10.73
C ARG A 217 5.36 -28.93 -9.70
N MET A 218 4.21 -29.56 -9.41
CA MET A 218 3.26 -29.08 -8.41
C MET A 218 3.84 -29.21 -6.99
N GLN A 219 4.53 -30.31 -6.70
CA GLN A 219 5.21 -30.49 -5.41
C GLN A 219 6.35 -29.48 -5.24
N GLN A 220 7.15 -29.23 -6.29
CA GLN A 220 8.18 -28.17 -6.28
C GLN A 220 7.57 -26.81 -6.04
N PHE A 221 6.43 -26.48 -6.66
CA PHE A 221 5.76 -25.20 -6.46
C PHE A 221 5.31 -25.01 -5.00
N PHE A 222 4.54 -25.95 -4.44
CA PHE A 222 3.97 -25.79 -3.11
C PHE A 222 4.96 -26.03 -1.97
N ARG A 223 5.95 -26.91 -2.15
CA ARG A 223 6.90 -27.29 -1.09
C ARG A 223 8.23 -26.53 -1.14
N ILE A 224 8.60 -25.95 -2.28
CA ILE A 224 9.86 -25.24 -2.46
C ILE A 224 9.61 -23.78 -2.84
N THR A 225 8.98 -23.55 -4.01
CA THR A 225 8.86 -22.19 -4.56
C THR A 225 8.07 -21.29 -3.62
N LEU A 226 6.86 -21.68 -3.24
CA LEU A 226 5.96 -20.85 -2.46
C LEU A 226 6.50 -20.54 -1.04
N PRO A 227 7.06 -21.53 -0.30
CA PRO A 227 7.69 -21.25 1.00
C PRO A 227 8.93 -20.36 0.92
N LEU A 228 9.82 -20.59 -0.05
CA LEU A 228 11.02 -19.77 -0.22
C LEU A 228 10.70 -18.36 -0.76
N LEU A 229 9.61 -18.22 -1.50
CA LEU A 229 9.12 -16.94 -2.00
C LEU A 229 8.36 -16.12 -0.94
N LYS A 230 7.99 -16.71 0.20
CA LYS A 230 7.18 -16.07 1.25
C LYS A 230 7.67 -14.67 1.64
N PRO A 231 8.96 -14.39 1.86
CA PRO A 231 9.41 -13.03 2.19
C PRO A 231 9.08 -12.02 1.09
N ALA A 232 9.30 -12.36 -0.18
CA ALA A 232 8.98 -11.49 -1.31
C ALA A 232 7.46 -11.29 -1.48
N ILE A 233 6.66 -12.34 -1.27
CA ILE A 233 5.19 -12.26 -1.25
C ILE A 233 4.73 -11.26 -0.19
N LEU A 234 5.25 -11.37 1.04
CA LEU A 234 4.85 -10.49 2.15
C LEU A 234 5.18 -9.03 1.87
N VAL A 235 6.36 -8.76 1.32
CA VAL A 235 6.78 -7.41 0.92
C VAL A 235 5.87 -6.88 -0.19
N ALA A 236 5.60 -7.66 -1.23
CA ALA A 236 4.75 -7.27 -2.34
C ALA A 236 3.30 -7.00 -1.88
N LEU A 237 2.74 -7.89 -1.06
CA LEU A 237 1.40 -7.72 -0.48
C LEU A 237 1.33 -6.49 0.44
N LEU A 238 2.35 -6.25 1.28
CA LEU A 238 2.41 -5.09 2.15
C LEU A 238 2.33 -3.79 1.33
N PHE A 239 3.22 -3.64 0.33
CA PHE A 239 3.24 -2.44 -0.51
C PHE A 239 1.91 -2.23 -1.23
N ARG A 240 1.37 -3.28 -1.85
CA ARG A 240 0.10 -3.16 -2.59
C ARG A 240 -1.11 -2.92 -1.69
N THR A 241 -1.17 -3.57 -0.53
CA THR A 241 -2.26 -3.33 0.42
C THR A 241 -2.24 -1.89 0.94
N LEU A 242 -1.08 -1.34 1.28
CA LEU A 242 -0.95 0.05 1.73
C LEU A 242 -1.26 1.06 0.62
N ASP A 243 -0.92 0.75 -0.63
CA ASP A 243 -1.21 1.60 -1.78
C ASP A 243 -2.72 1.61 -2.09
N SER A 244 -3.33 0.44 -2.21
CA SER A 244 -4.78 0.29 -2.45
C SER A 244 -5.63 0.84 -1.30
N TRP A 245 -5.16 0.74 -0.03
CA TRP A 245 -5.86 1.30 1.12
C TRP A 245 -6.04 2.81 1.06
N ARG A 246 -5.11 3.50 0.41
CA ARG A 246 -5.10 4.95 0.25
C ARG A 246 -5.54 5.40 -1.14
N VAL A 247 -6.28 4.55 -1.87
CA VAL A 247 -6.75 4.87 -3.22
C VAL A 247 -7.56 6.16 -3.23
N TYR A 248 -7.13 7.12 -4.07
CA TYR A 248 -7.77 8.41 -4.27
C TYR A 248 -8.02 8.69 -5.76
N ASP A 249 -6.94 8.79 -6.54
CA ASP A 249 -6.96 9.28 -7.93
C ASP A 249 -7.87 8.45 -8.83
N LEU A 250 -7.83 7.13 -8.69
CA LEU A 250 -8.64 6.21 -9.49
C LEU A 250 -10.14 6.41 -9.21
N PHE A 251 -10.54 6.45 -7.95
CA PHE A 251 -11.93 6.66 -7.55
C PHE A 251 -12.43 8.04 -7.95
N TRP A 252 -11.60 9.07 -7.73
CA TRP A 252 -11.92 10.45 -8.06
C TRP A 252 -12.11 10.66 -9.56
N ALA A 253 -11.23 10.12 -10.39
CA ALA A 253 -11.26 10.34 -11.82
C ALA A 253 -12.26 9.44 -12.56
N MET A 254 -12.53 8.22 -12.04
CA MET A 254 -13.38 7.24 -12.72
C MET A 254 -14.87 7.40 -12.40
N SER A 255 -15.23 7.67 -11.14
CA SER A 255 -16.62 7.52 -10.68
C SER A 255 -17.43 8.81 -10.69
N ASP A 256 -16.89 9.93 -11.19
CA ASP A 256 -17.57 11.25 -11.09
C ASP A 256 -18.01 11.59 -9.65
N LYS A 257 -17.23 11.15 -8.68
CA LYS A 257 -17.49 11.33 -7.24
C LYS A 257 -18.68 10.50 -6.68
N GLN A 258 -19.22 9.56 -7.42
CA GLN A 258 -20.30 8.68 -6.95
C GLN A 258 -19.79 7.57 -6.05
N LEU A 259 -18.63 6.98 -6.40
CA LEU A 259 -17.98 5.95 -5.59
C LEU A 259 -16.93 6.58 -4.68
N GLU A 260 -17.09 6.45 -3.37
CA GLU A 260 -16.16 7.02 -2.40
C GLU A 260 -15.25 5.97 -1.79
N SER A 261 -13.96 6.34 -1.65
CA SER A 261 -12.97 5.68 -0.81
C SER A 261 -12.75 6.49 0.47
N LEU A 262 -12.04 5.93 1.44
CA LEU A 262 -11.62 6.67 2.65
C LEU A 262 -10.87 7.95 2.30
N SER A 263 -10.01 7.92 1.27
CA SER A 263 -9.24 9.09 0.83
C SER A 263 -10.10 10.14 0.15
N THR A 264 -11.06 9.74 -0.70
CA THR A 264 -11.98 10.70 -1.37
C THR A 264 -12.98 11.29 -0.39
N TYR A 265 -13.50 10.50 0.57
CA TYR A 265 -14.33 11.00 1.68
C TYR A 265 -13.56 12.05 2.51
N THR A 266 -12.35 11.71 2.94
CA THR A 266 -11.49 12.62 3.69
C THR A 266 -11.27 13.94 2.93
N TYR A 267 -10.96 13.87 1.64
CA TYR A 267 -10.75 15.05 0.82
C TYR A 267 -12.01 15.93 0.75
N LYS A 268 -13.19 15.33 0.46
CA LYS A 268 -14.45 16.06 0.41
C LYS A 268 -14.79 16.73 1.76
N ALA A 269 -14.63 15.99 2.86
CA ALA A 269 -14.91 16.50 4.19
C ALA A 269 -13.99 17.67 4.58
N VAL A 270 -12.72 17.63 4.20
CA VAL A 270 -11.74 18.69 4.51
C VAL A 270 -11.88 19.89 3.57
N ARG A 271 -12.17 19.66 2.28
CA ARG A 271 -12.09 20.68 1.24
C ARG A 271 -13.44 21.30 0.88
N ASP A 272 -14.47 20.48 0.76
CA ASP A 272 -15.75 20.89 0.19
C ASP A 272 -16.75 21.37 1.27
N SER A 273 -16.53 21.01 2.55
CA SER A 273 -17.43 21.35 3.65
C SER A 273 -16.68 21.91 4.86
N GLN A 274 -16.88 23.19 5.14
CA GLN A 274 -16.30 23.81 6.36
C GLN A 274 -16.81 23.13 7.64
N LEU A 275 -18.08 22.72 7.69
CA LEU A 275 -18.69 22.08 8.85
C LEU A 275 -18.17 20.68 9.12
N LEU A 276 -17.74 19.97 8.07
CA LEU A 276 -17.18 18.60 8.17
C LEU A 276 -15.65 18.58 8.31
N PHE A 277 -15.00 19.74 8.33
CA PHE A 277 -13.56 19.84 8.44
C PHE A 277 -12.97 19.04 9.62
N PRO A 278 -13.54 19.11 10.86
CA PRO A 278 -13.05 18.30 11.98
C PRO A 278 -13.23 16.80 11.74
N VAL A 279 -14.36 16.41 11.14
CA VAL A 279 -14.67 15.02 10.80
C VAL A 279 -13.72 14.49 9.71
N GLY A 280 -13.39 15.32 8.73
CA GLY A 280 -12.40 15.01 7.71
C GLY A 280 -10.99 14.77 8.29
N ASN A 281 -10.60 15.59 9.29
CA ASN A 281 -9.35 15.37 10.02
C ASN A 281 -9.40 14.04 10.82
N ALA A 282 -10.53 13.72 11.45
CA ALA A 282 -10.70 12.42 12.12
C ALA A 282 -10.61 11.24 11.13
N ALA A 283 -11.19 11.38 9.93
CA ALA A 283 -11.08 10.37 8.87
C ALA A 283 -9.64 10.24 8.34
N ALA A 284 -8.89 11.32 8.21
CA ALA A 284 -7.47 11.30 7.85
C ALA A 284 -6.65 10.52 8.89
N VAL A 285 -6.86 10.82 10.17
CA VAL A 285 -6.18 10.12 11.28
C VAL A 285 -6.58 8.64 11.31
N PHE A 286 -7.85 8.30 11.13
CA PHE A 286 -8.33 6.93 11.04
C PHE A 286 -7.67 6.17 9.87
N THR A 287 -7.61 6.78 8.69
CA THR A 287 -6.97 6.18 7.51
C THR A 287 -5.48 5.95 7.73
N PHE A 288 -4.79 6.89 8.38
CA PHE A 288 -3.39 6.75 8.74
C PHE A 288 -3.16 5.63 9.76
N LEU A 289 -3.93 5.60 10.86
CA LEU A 289 -3.79 4.59 11.90
C LEU A 289 -4.15 3.20 11.40
N SER A 290 -5.18 3.06 10.58
CA SER A 290 -5.54 1.78 9.97
C SER A 290 -4.46 1.27 9.02
N ALA A 291 -3.88 2.14 8.17
CA ALA A 291 -2.74 1.78 7.34
C ALA A 291 -1.52 1.35 8.19
N PHE A 292 -1.26 2.03 9.29
CA PHE A 292 -0.19 1.69 10.22
C PHE A 292 -0.43 0.31 10.89
N LEU A 293 -1.67 0.02 11.30
CA LEU A 293 -2.04 -1.29 11.84
C LEU A 293 -1.90 -2.41 10.79
N ILE A 294 -2.28 -2.15 9.54
CA ILE A 294 -2.05 -3.08 8.43
C ILE A 294 -0.55 -3.36 8.27
N ALA A 295 0.30 -2.33 8.29
CA ALA A 295 1.75 -2.50 8.21
C ALA A 295 2.30 -3.36 9.37
N ILE A 296 1.88 -3.08 10.60
CA ILE A 296 2.27 -3.87 11.79
C ILE A 296 1.80 -5.33 11.66
N PHE A 297 0.58 -5.54 11.17
CA PHE A 297 0.05 -6.88 10.94
C PHE A 297 0.96 -7.67 9.99
N PHE A 298 1.34 -7.10 8.83
CA PHE A 298 2.26 -7.75 7.90
C PHE A 298 3.64 -8.02 8.52
N ILE A 299 4.18 -7.07 9.28
CA ILE A 299 5.51 -7.21 9.88
C ILE A 299 5.52 -8.25 11.00
N LYS A 300 4.56 -8.21 11.93
CA LYS A 300 4.57 -9.04 13.13
C LYS A 300 3.90 -10.39 12.95
N VAL A 301 2.69 -10.42 12.39
CA VAL A 301 1.86 -11.64 12.33
C VAL A 301 2.32 -12.58 11.22
N LEU A 302 2.74 -12.04 10.08
CA LEU A 302 3.22 -12.86 8.97
C LEU A 302 4.71 -13.18 9.04
N GLY A 303 5.40 -12.74 10.12
CA GLY A 303 6.75 -13.17 10.44
C GLY A 303 7.80 -12.69 9.43
N MET A 304 7.65 -11.46 8.93
CA MET A 304 8.79 -10.78 8.32
C MET A 304 9.84 -10.58 9.42
N LYS A 305 10.69 -11.58 9.63
CA LYS A 305 11.88 -11.41 10.47
C LYS A 305 12.74 -10.34 9.79
N THR A 306 12.81 -9.17 10.41
CA THR A 306 13.87 -8.22 10.09
C THR A 306 15.18 -8.97 10.31
N SER A 307 16.05 -8.98 9.30
CA SER A 307 17.30 -9.71 9.24
C SER A 307 18.36 -9.20 10.25
N THR A 308 18.00 -9.11 11.54
CA THR A 308 18.89 -8.66 12.61
C THR A 308 19.37 -9.84 13.47
N GLU A 309 18.97 -11.06 13.11
CA GLU A 309 19.41 -12.30 13.80
C GLU A 309 19.95 -13.31 12.76
N ALA A 310 21.02 -12.92 12.06
CA ALA A 310 21.89 -13.84 11.33
C ALA A 310 23.34 -13.56 11.69
#